data_26cd995c5f70ba901c6059ad55c2c0db
#
_entry.id   26cd995c5f70ba901c6059ad55c2c0db
#
_cell.length_a   1.000
_cell.length_b   1.000
_cell.length_c   1.000
_cell.angle_alpha   90.00
_cell.angle_beta   90.00
_cell.angle_gamma   90.00
#
_symmetry.space_group_name_H-M   'P 1'
#
loop_
_entity.id
_entity.type
_entity.pdbx_description
1 polymer ?
#
loop_
_entity_poly.entity_id
_entity_poly.type
_entity_poly.pdbx_seq_one_letter_code
_entity_poly.pdbx_strand_id
1 'polypeptide(L)'
;YKVKIAAEVKGFSAKEHMDFKAAKRMELFSQYAVAAAKEACADAGLEMEKEDPYRVGGIVGSGIGSLATVEKEYEKILEKGPARVNPLMVPLMISNMAAGNVSIHTGAKGKCTSVVTACASGTNSIGDAFRAIQYGDADVMFAGGSESCICPTGVAGFTALTALTTTEDPLRASIPFDKERSGFVLGEGAGIVVLEELEHAKARGAHIYAEVVGYGSNGDAYHITAPAPGGVQARKCMELA
;
A
#
# COMPACT_ATOMS: atom_id res chain seq x y z
N TYR A 1 -6.69 25.84 -0.23
CA TYR A 1 -5.42 25.18 0.05
C TYR A 1 -4.27 25.91 -0.63
N LYS A 2 -3.09 25.95 0.01
CA LYS A 2 -1.85 26.48 -0.60
C LYS A 2 -1.29 25.50 -1.65
N VAL A 3 -1.45 24.22 -1.41
CA VAL A 3 -1.09 23.15 -2.34
C VAL A 3 -2.14 23.05 -3.45
N LYS A 4 -1.71 22.96 -4.71
CA LYS A 4 -2.58 22.97 -5.90
C LYS A 4 -2.44 21.71 -6.75
N ILE A 5 -1.43 20.88 -6.48
CA ILE A 5 -1.10 19.70 -7.28
C ILE A 5 -1.21 18.44 -6.42
N ALA A 6 -1.81 17.40 -7.01
CA ALA A 6 -1.83 16.03 -6.48
C ALA A 6 -1.71 15.04 -7.65
N ALA A 7 -1.22 13.84 -7.37
CA ALA A 7 -1.06 12.77 -8.36
C ALA A 7 -2.16 11.73 -8.20
N GLU A 8 -3.32 12.01 -8.80
CA GLU A 8 -4.47 11.11 -8.81
C GLU A 8 -4.30 10.00 -9.87
N VAL A 9 -4.81 8.81 -9.59
CA VAL A 9 -4.96 7.75 -10.59
C VAL A 9 -6.09 8.12 -11.55
N LYS A 10 -5.77 8.35 -12.82
CA LYS A 10 -6.74 8.74 -13.84
C LYS A 10 -7.27 7.50 -14.59
N GLY A 11 -8.56 7.52 -14.91
CA GLY A 11 -9.18 6.50 -15.75
C GLY A 11 -9.38 5.13 -15.07
N PHE A 12 -9.12 4.98 -13.79
CA PHE A 12 -9.36 3.72 -13.08
C PHE A 12 -10.84 3.39 -13.01
N SER A 13 -11.17 2.16 -13.34
CA SER A 13 -12.53 1.63 -13.28
C SER A 13 -12.54 0.29 -12.55
N ALA A 14 -13.00 0.27 -11.32
CA ALA A 14 -13.03 -0.95 -10.50
C ALA A 14 -13.75 -2.12 -11.18
N LYS A 15 -14.78 -1.86 -12.02
CA LYS A 15 -15.55 -2.90 -12.75
C LYS A 15 -14.72 -3.68 -13.77
N GLU A 16 -13.55 -3.17 -14.17
CA GLU A 16 -12.63 -3.86 -15.06
C GLU A 16 -11.76 -4.89 -14.32
N HIS A 17 -11.67 -4.75 -13.01
CA HIS A 17 -10.82 -5.58 -12.16
C HIS A 17 -11.60 -6.47 -11.18
N MET A 18 -12.85 -6.11 -10.86
CA MET A 18 -13.65 -6.82 -9.85
C MET A 18 -15.15 -6.66 -10.07
N ASP A 19 -15.94 -7.56 -9.45
CA ASP A 19 -17.39 -7.46 -9.47
C ASP A 19 -17.90 -6.14 -8.84
N PHE A 20 -18.93 -5.59 -9.43
CA PHE A 20 -19.52 -4.30 -9.01
C PHE A 20 -19.98 -4.28 -7.55
N LYS A 21 -20.55 -5.40 -7.05
CA LYS A 21 -20.99 -5.50 -5.65
C LYS A 21 -19.80 -5.53 -4.70
N ALA A 22 -18.73 -6.21 -5.08
CA ALA A 22 -17.48 -6.24 -4.33
C ALA A 22 -16.85 -4.82 -4.30
N ALA A 23 -16.74 -4.16 -5.44
CA ALA A 23 -16.20 -2.80 -5.54
C ALA A 23 -16.90 -1.80 -4.61
N LYS A 24 -18.23 -1.88 -4.49
CA LYS A 24 -19.03 -1.03 -3.57
C LYS A 24 -18.76 -1.25 -2.08
N ARG A 25 -18.08 -2.33 -1.73
CA ARG A 25 -17.71 -2.68 -0.35
C ARG A 25 -16.24 -2.41 -0.06
N MET A 26 -15.56 -1.75 -0.97
CA MET A 26 -14.14 -1.39 -0.86
C MET A 26 -13.96 0.10 -1.16
N GLU A 27 -13.06 0.75 -0.42
CA GLU A 27 -12.56 2.08 -0.78
C GLU A 27 -11.42 1.99 -1.79
N LEU A 28 -11.07 3.13 -2.39
CA LEU A 28 -10.13 3.19 -3.52
C LEU A 28 -8.80 2.48 -3.22
N PHE A 29 -8.19 2.68 -2.03
CA PHE A 29 -6.93 2.02 -1.70
C PHE A 29 -7.05 0.49 -1.74
N SER A 30 -8.17 -0.08 -1.30
CA SER A 30 -8.41 -1.52 -1.41
C SER A 30 -8.70 -1.96 -2.84
N GLN A 31 -9.40 -1.16 -3.62
CA GLN A 31 -9.67 -1.44 -5.04
C GLN A 31 -8.36 -1.43 -5.85
N TYR A 32 -7.48 -0.46 -5.61
CA TYR A 32 -6.15 -0.40 -6.24
C TYR A 32 -5.31 -1.62 -5.86
N ALA A 33 -5.30 -2.01 -4.57
CA ALA A 33 -4.57 -3.19 -4.12
C ALA A 33 -5.04 -4.47 -4.81
N VAL A 34 -6.36 -4.67 -4.94
CA VAL A 34 -6.94 -5.84 -5.62
C VAL A 34 -6.60 -5.84 -7.10
N ALA A 35 -6.69 -4.70 -7.78
CA ALA A 35 -6.34 -4.57 -9.18
C ALA A 35 -4.85 -4.93 -9.41
N ALA A 36 -3.96 -4.30 -8.65
CA ALA A 36 -2.52 -4.57 -8.73
C ALA A 36 -2.16 -6.02 -8.38
N ALA A 37 -2.82 -6.62 -7.38
CA ALA A 37 -2.59 -8.02 -7.03
C ALA A 37 -3.02 -8.99 -8.15
N LYS A 38 -4.12 -8.71 -8.83
CA LYS A 38 -4.55 -9.51 -10.00
C LYS A 38 -3.60 -9.38 -11.17
N GLU A 39 -3.12 -8.18 -11.45
CA GLU A 39 -2.10 -7.94 -12.47
C GLU A 39 -0.81 -8.70 -12.14
N ALA A 40 -0.33 -8.59 -10.89
CA ALA A 40 0.86 -9.31 -10.44
C ALA A 40 0.70 -10.83 -10.50
N CYS A 41 -0.48 -11.36 -10.14
CA CYS A 41 -0.81 -12.78 -10.24
C CYS A 41 -0.77 -13.27 -11.68
N ALA A 42 -1.36 -12.50 -12.61
CA ALA A 42 -1.37 -12.81 -14.03
C ALA A 42 0.04 -12.74 -14.66
N ASP A 43 0.80 -11.70 -14.32
CA ASP A 43 2.19 -11.52 -14.77
C ASP A 43 3.11 -12.64 -14.28
N ALA A 44 2.93 -13.06 -13.02
CA ALA A 44 3.65 -14.21 -12.45
C ALA A 44 3.24 -15.56 -13.08
N GLY A 45 2.15 -15.62 -13.86
CA GLY A 45 1.58 -16.86 -14.35
C GLY A 45 1.17 -17.81 -13.21
N LEU A 46 0.74 -17.26 -12.06
CA LEU A 46 0.36 -18.03 -10.89
C LEU A 46 -1.08 -18.52 -11.02
N GLU A 47 -1.27 -19.83 -11.02
CA GLU A 47 -2.58 -20.48 -11.12
C GLU A 47 -3.03 -20.92 -9.72
N MET A 48 -3.82 -20.09 -9.05
CA MET A 48 -4.23 -20.29 -7.65
C MET A 48 -4.95 -21.62 -7.40
N GLU A 49 -5.57 -22.20 -8.42
CA GLU A 49 -6.24 -23.52 -8.34
C GLU A 49 -5.25 -24.68 -8.24
N LYS A 50 -3.98 -24.45 -8.57
CA LYS A 50 -2.90 -25.44 -8.46
C LYS A 50 -2.10 -25.31 -7.18
N GLU A 51 -2.31 -24.21 -6.44
CA GLU A 51 -1.58 -23.90 -5.23
C GLU A 51 -2.28 -24.45 -3.98
N ASP A 52 -1.52 -24.74 -2.93
CA ASP A 52 -2.10 -24.86 -1.58
C ASP A 52 -2.45 -23.45 -1.09
N PRO A 53 -3.73 -23.10 -0.98
CA PRO A 53 -4.12 -21.74 -0.62
C PRO A 53 -3.66 -21.34 0.79
N TYR A 54 -3.34 -22.27 1.66
CA TYR A 54 -2.79 -22.01 3.00
C TYR A 54 -1.29 -21.69 2.97
N ARG A 55 -0.63 -21.98 1.85
CA ARG A 55 0.77 -21.63 1.59
C ARG A 55 0.92 -20.35 0.78
N VAL A 56 -0.19 -19.75 0.34
CA VAL A 56 -0.24 -18.46 -0.36
C VAL A 56 -0.81 -17.41 0.58
N GLY A 57 -0.05 -16.33 0.81
CA GLY A 57 -0.45 -15.26 1.71
C GLY A 57 -0.41 -13.87 1.07
N GLY A 58 -0.74 -12.84 1.86
CA GLY A 58 -0.68 -11.44 1.45
C GLY A 58 -0.27 -10.51 2.59
N ILE A 59 0.71 -9.66 2.34
CA ILE A 59 1.08 -8.55 3.22
C ILE A 59 1.03 -7.26 2.42
N VAL A 60 -0.01 -6.46 2.65
CA VAL A 60 -0.22 -5.20 1.92
C VAL A 60 -0.35 -4.06 2.91
N GLY A 61 0.60 -3.13 2.87
CA GLY A 61 0.65 -1.97 3.73
C GLY A 61 -0.21 -0.81 3.22
N SER A 62 -0.77 -0.05 4.15
CA SER A 62 -1.35 1.27 3.89
C SER A 62 -1.06 2.14 5.09
N GLY A 63 -0.58 3.36 4.86
CA GLY A 63 -0.22 4.28 5.95
C GLY A 63 -1.42 4.79 6.73
N ILE A 64 -2.57 4.94 6.07
CA ILE A 64 -3.71 5.68 6.62
C ILE A 64 -5.03 4.90 6.46
N GLY A 65 -5.17 4.06 5.44
CA GLY A 65 -6.46 3.51 5.04
C GLY A 65 -7.32 4.58 4.35
N SER A 66 -8.62 4.70 4.67
CA SER A 66 -9.50 5.67 4.02
C SER A 66 -9.90 6.83 4.93
N LEU A 67 -9.20 7.96 4.84
CA LEU A 67 -9.63 9.24 5.42
C LEU A 67 -10.93 9.74 4.78
N ALA A 68 -11.12 9.54 3.49
CA ALA A 68 -12.33 9.96 2.78
C ALA A 68 -13.59 9.30 3.35
N THR A 69 -13.52 8.03 3.76
CA THR A 69 -14.62 7.37 4.48
C THR A 69 -14.90 8.06 5.81
N VAL A 70 -13.85 8.37 6.58
CA VAL A 70 -14.01 9.03 7.88
C VAL A 70 -14.67 10.40 7.71
N GLU A 71 -14.21 11.23 6.77
CA GLU A 71 -14.81 12.53 6.45
C GLU A 71 -16.30 12.40 6.13
N LYS A 72 -16.62 11.59 5.15
CA LYS A 72 -17.99 11.39 4.65
C LYS A 72 -18.93 10.88 5.74
N GLU A 73 -18.50 9.94 6.56
CA GLU A 73 -19.36 9.40 7.61
C GLU A 73 -19.47 10.36 8.79
N TYR A 74 -18.42 11.16 9.07
CA TYR A 74 -18.48 12.21 10.08
C TYR A 74 -19.45 13.35 9.67
N GLU A 75 -19.43 13.78 8.43
CA GLU A 75 -20.43 14.73 7.90
C GLU A 75 -21.85 14.21 8.10
N LYS A 76 -22.12 12.93 7.81
CA LYS A 76 -23.43 12.32 8.06
C LYS A 76 -23.83 12.34 9.53
N ILE A 77 -22.89 12.14 10.46
CA ILE A 77 -23.15 12.22 11.89
C ILE A 77 -23.62 13.62 12.25
N LEU A 78 -22.94 14.64 11.74
CA LEU A 78 -23.31 16.05 12.02
C LEU A 78 -24.66 16.44 11.42
N GLU A 79 -24.95 16.01 10.20
CA GLU A 79 -26.17 16.39 9.47
C GLU A 79 -27.40 15.54 9.88
N LYS A 80 -27.21 14.25 10.11
CA LYS A 80 -28.32 13.26 10.17
C LYS A 80 -28.30 12.39 11.44
N GLY A 81 -27.31 12.58 12.29
CA GLY A 81 -27.13 11.81 13.51
C GLY A 81 -26.45 10.45 13.31
N PRO A 82 -25.97 9.83 14.42
CA PRO A 82 -25.13 8.63 14.38
C PRO A 82 -25.83 7.39 13.82
N ALA A 83 -27.16 7.32 13.85
CA ALA A 83 -27.92 6.18 13.30
C ALA A 83 -27.85 6.09 11.76
N ARG A 84 -27.30 7.07 11.08
CA ARG A 84 -27.17 7.12 9.61
C ARG A 84 -25.78 6.76 9.09
N VAL A 85 -24.86 6.42 9.99
CA VAL A 85 -23.52 5.95 9.62
C VAL A 85 -23.62 4.64 8.82
N ASN A 86 -22.76 4.53 7.81
CA ASN A 86 -22.68 3.31 7.00
C ASN A 86 -22.24 2.11 7.89
N PRO A 87 -23.00 1.01 7.93
CA PRO A 87 -22.61 -0.19 8.68
C PRO A 87 -21.23 -0.76 8.28
N LEU A 88 -20.76 -0.45 7.07
CA LEU A 88 -19.44 -0.85 6.56
C LEU A 88 -18.35 0.20 6.81
N MET A 89 -18.63 1.28 7.56
CA MET A 89 -17.63 2.36 7.78
C MET A 89 -16.28 1.79 8.26
N VAL A 90 -16.30 0.92 9.26
CA VAL A 90 -15.06 0.37 9.84
C VAL A 90 -14.28 -0.46 8.80
N PRO A 91 -14.86 -1.49 8.16
CA PRO A 91 -14.13 -2.25 7.14
C PRO A 91 -13.77 -1.45 5.89
N LEU A 92 -14.42 -0.32 5.63
CA LEU A 92 -14.02 0.58 4.53
C LEU A 92 -12.80 1.41 4.89
N MET A 93 -12.63 1.82 6.17
CA MET A 93 -11.59 2.76 6.56
C MET A 93 -10.28 2.14 7.03
N ILE A 94 -10.30 0.95 7.65
CA ILE A 94 -9.11 0.39 8.29
C ILE A 94 -8.08 -0.13 7.28
N SER A 95 -6.80 0.17 7.54
CA SER A 95 -5.69 -0.04 6.60
C SER A 95 -5.45 -1.51 6.23
N ASN A 96 -5.74 -2.46 7.12
CA ASN A 96 -5.55 -3.89 6.84
C ASN A 96 -6.53 -4.46 5.80
N MET A 97 -7.54 -3.70 5.40
CA MET A 97 -8.51 -4.18 4.41
C MET A 97 -7.97 -4.23 2.98
N ALA A 98 -6.85 -3.56 2.68
CA ALA A 98 -6.13 -3.81 1.44
C ALA A 98 -5.67 -5.29 1.36
N ALA A 99 -4.96 -5.78 2.37
CA ALA A 99 -4.54 -7.18 2.46
C ALA A 99 -5.74 -8.15 2.51
N GLY A 100 -6.77 -7.84 3.33
CA GLY A 100 -7.96 -8.64 3.45
C GLY A 100 -8.71 -8.82 2.13
N ASN A 101 -8.87 -7.74 1.35
CA ASN A 101 -9.52 -7.80 0.05
C ASN A 101 -8.65 -8.53 -1.00
N VAL A 102 -7.33 -8.34 -0.98
CA VAL A 102 -6.42 -9.14 -1.83
C VAL A 102 -6.59 -10.63 -1.52
N SER A 103 -6.58 -11.04 -0.26
CA SER A 103 -6.82 -12.42 0.16
C SER A 103 -8.16 -12.96 -0.36
N ILE A 104 -9.26 -12.22 -0.21
CA ILE A 104 -10.60 -12.62 -0.69
C ILE A 104 -10.60 -12.81 -2.22
N HIS A 105 -9.99 -11.88 -2.96
CA HIS A 105 -10.04 -11.87 -4.42
C HIS A 105 -9.05 -12.81 -5.11
N THR A 106 -7.97 -13.18 -4.43
CA THR A 106 -6.99 -14.17 -4.93
C THR A 106 -7.26 -15.58 -4.43
N GLY A 107 -8.03 -15.73 -3.35
CA GLY A 107 -8.25 -17.03 -2.69
C GLY A 107 -7.10 -17.45 -1.77
N ALA A 108 -6.12 -16.58 -1.53
CA ALA A 108 -5.01 -16.82 -0.62
C ALA A 108 -5.51 -16.94 0.83
N LYS A 109 -5.21 -18.05 1.51
CA LYS A 109 -5.67 -18.36 2.87
C LYS A 109 -4.54 -18.49 3.89
N GLY A 110 -3.31 -18.23 3.46
CA GLY A 110 -2.14 -18.17 4.34
C GLY A 110 -2.09 -16.88 5.14
N LYS A 111 -0.89 -16.46 5.54
CA LYS A 111 -0.68 -15.25 6.33
C LYS A 111 -1.29 -14.02 5.63
N CYS A 112 -2.23 -13.36 6.30
CA CYS A 112 -2.88 -12.14 5.79
C CYS A 112 -2.75 -11.03 6.83
N THR A 113 -1.93 -10.01 6.54
CA THR A 113 -1.66 -8.92 7.48
C THR A 113 -1.33 -7.62 6.76
N SER A 114 -1.30 -6.52 7.49
CA SER A 114 -0.90 -5.21 6.99
C SER A 114 0.18 -4.63 7.89
N VAL A 115 1.17 -4.00 7.28
CA VAL A 115 2.19 -3.23 7.98
C VAL A 115 1.88 -1.75 7.85
N VAL A 116 1.96 -1.02 8.96
CA VAL A 116 1.70 0.43 9.02
C VAL A 116 2.95 1.11 9.55
N THR A 117 3.81 1.55 8.64
CA THR A 117 5.06 2.27 8.91
C THR A 117 5.16 3.53 8.04
N ALA A 118 4.03 4.26 7.93
CA ALA A 118 3.89 5.45 7.10
C ALA A 118 4.36 5.19 5.65
N CYS A 119 5.22 6.03 5.09
CA CYS A 119 5.73 5.90 3.72
C CYS A 119 6.51 4.59 3.46
N ALA A 120 7.04 3.94 4.50
CA ALA A 120 7.76 2.68 4.40
C ALA A 120 6.85 1.44 4.42
N SER A 121 5.52 1.60 4.58
CA SER A 121 4.58 0.47 4.73
C SER A 121 4.69 -0.56 3.61
N GLY A 122 4.79 -0.11 2.35
CA GLY A 122 4.97 -1.00 1.20
C GLY A 122 6.29 -1.77 1.23
N THR A 123 7.40 -1.09 1.52
CA THR A 123 8.73 -1.72 1.62
C THR A 123 8.80 -2.71 2.78
N ASN A 124 8.27 -2.34 3.96
CA ASN A 124 8.21 -3.24 5.10
C ASN A 124 7.31 -4.47 4.81
N SER A 125 6.20 -4.28 4.10
CA SER A 125 5.34 -5.39 3.69
C SER A 125 6.08 -6.40 2.79
N ILE A 126 6.87 -5.91 1.84
CA ILE A 126 7.72 -6.76 0.98
C ILE A 126 8.78 -7.48 1.83
N GLY A 127 9.44 -6.78 2.74
CA GLY A 127 10.45 -7.37 3.62
C GLY A 127 9.90 -8.43 4.56
N ASP A 128 8.73 -8.18 5.15
CA ASP A 128 8.09 -9.15 6.05
C ASP A 128 7.56 -10.38 5.27
N ALA A 129 7.10 -10.19 4.03
CA ALA A 129 6.74 -11.28 3.14
C ALA A 129 7.96 -12.13 2.74
N PHE A 130 9.08 -11.48 2.42
CA PHE A 130 10.36 -12.16 2.20
C PHE A 130 10.76 -13.02 3.41
N ARG A 131 10.67 -12.49 4.62
CA ARG A 131 10.95 -13.24 5.84
C ARG A 131 9.98 -14.41 6.06
N ALA A 132 8.69 -14.21 5.77
CA ALA A 132 7.70 -15.30 5.88
C ALA A 132 8.06 -16.48 4.97
N ILE A 133 8.52 -16.23 3.75
CA ILE A 133 9.01 -17.28 2.83
C ILE A 133 10.30 -17.90 3.35
N GLN A 134 11.27 -17.09 3.79
CA GLN A 134 12.54 -17.61 4.35
C GLN A 134 12.34 -18.52 5.56
N TYR A 135 11.34 -18.23 6.40
CA TYR A 135 11.02 -19.07 7.57
C TYR A 135 10.15 -20.27 7.24
N GLY A 136 9.72 -20.43 5.98
CA GLY A 136 8.86 -21.51 5.55
C GLY A 136 7.39 -21.37 5.96
N ASP A 137 6.95 -20.14 6.33
CA ASP A 137 5.53 -19.87 6.66
C ASP A 137 4.65 -19.87 5.41
N ALA A 138 5.21 -19.54 4.24
CA ALA A 138 4.51 -19.45 2.96
C ALA A 138 5.45 -19.85 1.81
N ASP A 139 4.87 -20.29 0.70
CA ASP A 139 5.58 -20.52 -0.57
C ASP A 139 5.41 -19.33 -1.51
N VAL A 140 4.27 -18.63 -1.44
CA VAL A 140 3.94 -17.47 -2.27
C VAL A 140 3.35 -16.36 -1.41
N MET A 141 3.77 -15.12 -1.66
CA MET A 141 3.26 -13.94 -0.96
C MET A 141 2.96 -12.79 -1.94
N PHE A 142 1.73 -12.29 -1.93
CA PHE A 142 1.39 -10.99 -2.49
C PHE A 142 1.87 -9.91 -1.53
N ALA A 143 2.79 -9.04 -1.95
CA ALA A 143 3.41 -8.08 -1.06
C ALA A 143 3.53 -6.69 -1.69
N GLY A 144 3.28 -5.65 -0.91
CA GLY A 144 3.40 -4.28 -1.39
C GLY A 144 2.63 -3.27 -0.56
N GLY A 145 2.18 -2.22 -1.21
CA GLY A 145 1.44 -1.15 -0.54
C GLY A 145 0.39 -0.51 -1.42
N SER A 146 -0.57 0.14 -0.79
CA SER A 146 -1.64 0.86 -1.45
C SER A 146 -2.10 2.05 -0.60
N GLU A 147 -2.39 3.19 -1.25
CA GLU A 147 -2.86 4.40 -0.58
C GLU A 147 -3.83 5.19 -1.46
N SER A 148 -4.83 5.85 -0.85
CA SER A 148 -5.70 6.81 -1.51
C SER A 148 -6.16 7.88 -0.51
N CYS A 149 -5.30 8.83 -0.20
CA CYS A 149 -5.58 9.88 0.77
C CYS A 149 -5.69 11.28 0.14
N ILE A 150 -5.95 11.38 -1.17
CA ILE A 150 -6.24 12.66 -1.86
C ILE A 150 -7.68 13.07 -1.54
N CYS A 151 -7.88 13.56 -0.32
CA CYS A 151 -9.15 14.07 0.18
C CYS A 151 -8.90 15.34 1.01
N PRO A 152 -9.93 16.14 1.34
CA PRO A 152 -9.77 17.39 2.08
C PRO A 152 -8.92 17.28 3.34
N THR A 153 -9.20 16.32 4.22
CA THR A 153 -8.43 16.12 5.47
C THR A 153 -6.99 15.68 5.18
N GLY A 154 -6.78 14.78 4.20
CA GLY A 154 -5.44 14.34 3.81
C GLY A 154 -4.57 15.50 3.32
N VAL A 155 -5.09 16.26 2.35
CA VAL A 155 -4.40 17.45 1.83
C VAL A 155 -4.16 18.50 2.93
N ALA A 156 -5.16 18.76 3.78
CA ALA A 156 -5.04 19.72 4.88
C ALA A 156 -3.96 19.30 5.88
N GLY A 157 -3.96 18.04 6.31
CA GLY A 157 -3.01 17.49 7.28
C GLY A 157 -1.56 17.59 6.79
N PHE A 158 -1.27 17.12 5.57
CA PHE A 158 0.06 17.21 4.99
C PHE A 158 0.47 18.65 4.63
N THR A 159 -0.49 19.53 4.31
CA THR A 159 -0.22 20.97 4.13
C THR A 159 0.16 21.64 5.44
N ALA A 160 -0.55 21.33 6.54
CA ALA A 160 -0.25 21.84 7.87
C ALA A 160 1.14 21.38 8.36
N LEU A 161 1.54 20.16 8.00
CA LEU A 161 2.86 19.60 8.28
C LEU A 161 3.97 20.26 7.43
N THR A 162 3.63 21.14 6.48
CA THR A 162 4.57 21.76 5.51
C THR A 162 5.36 20.76 4.67
N ALA A 163 4.80 19.56 4.46
CA ALA A 163 5.47 18.47 3.77
C ALA A 163 5.22 18.46 2.25
N LEU A 164 4.14 19.10 1.79
CA LEU A 164 3.78 19.13 0.37
C LEU A 164 4.41 20.32 -0.37
N THR A 165 4.79 20.08 -1.62
CA THR A 165 5.22 21.16 -2.51
C THR A 165 4.10 22.17 -2.75
N THR A 166 4.46 23.43 -2.85
CA THR A 166 3.55 24.54 -3.20
C THR A 166 3.77 25.03 -4.63
N THR A 167 4.68 24.42 -5.40
CA THR A 167 4.84 24.74 -6.82
C THR A 167 3.59 24.38 -7.60
N GLU A 168 3.27 25.18 -8.62
CA GLU A 168 2.12 24.92 -9.51
C GLU A 168 2.57 24.33 -10.86
N ASP A 169 3.89 24.19 -11.09
CA ASP A 169 4.42 23.53 -12.27
C ASP A 169 4.51 22.02 -12.07
N PRO A 170 3.68 21.21 -12.79
CA PRO A 170 3.70 19.75 -12.66
C PRO A 170 5.06 19.12 -12.97
N LEU A 171 5.86 19.72 -13.85
CA LEU A 171 7.18 19.19 -14.23
C LEU A 171 8.24 19.45 -13.16
N ARG A 172 7.99 20.39 -12.25
CA ARG A 172 8.89 20.75 -11.13
C ARG A 172 8.32 20.37 -9.76
N ALA A 173 7.17 19.72 -9.72
CA ALA A 173 6.47 19.40 -8.46
C ALA A 173 7.16 18.28 -7.68
N SER A 174 7.58 17.20 -8.36
CA SER A 174 8.28 16.06 -7.74
C SER A 174 9.68 15.96 -8.33
N ILE A 175 10.66 16.51 -7.62
CA ILE A 175 12.05 16.61 -8.05
C ILE A 175 13.00 16.13 -6.94
N PRO A 176 12.98 14.83 -6.61
CA PRO A 176 13.82 14.28 -5.55
C PRO A 176 15.30 14.56 -5.81
N PHE A 177 16.04 14.86 -4.73
CA PHE A 177 17.45 15.26 -4.73
C PHE A 177 17.78 16.61 -5.39
N ASP A 178 16.86 17.26 -6.09
CA ASP A 178 17.06 18.57 -6.67
C ASP A 178 17.23 19.64 -5.56
N LYS A 179 18.10 20.65 -5.82
CA LYS A 179 18.35 21.74 -4.88
C LYS A 179 17.11 22.60 -4.62
N GLU A 180 16.23 22.72 -5.62
CA GLU A 180 15.02 23.53 -5.57
C GLU A 180 13.77 22.76 -5.07
N ARG A 181 13.94 21.49 -4.63
CA ARG A 181 12.81 20.73 -4.10
C ARG A 181 12.16 21.42 -2.91
N SER A 182 10.85 21.42 -2.85
CA SER A 182 10.07 22.17 -1.84
C SER A 182 9.07 21.29 -1.06
N GLY A 183 9.10 19.99 -1.26
CA GLY A 183 8.18 19.04 -0.65
C GLY A 183 7.80 17.92 -1.62
N PHE A 184 6.92 17.04 -1.21
CA PHE A 184 6.43 15.97 -2.08
C PHE A 184 5.06 16.30 -2.68
N VAL A 185 4.64 15.55 -3.68
CA VAL A 185 3.29 15.58 -4.27
C VAL A 185 2.48 14.47 -3.64
N LEU A 186 1.31 14.78 -3.07
CA LEU A 186 0.42 13.77 -2.55
C LEU A 186 -0.08 12.90 -3.70
N GLY A 187 0.17 11.58 -3.60
CA GLY A 187 -0.21 10.61 -4.62
C GLY A 187 -1.16 9.54 -4.09
N GLU A 188 -1.72 8.78 -5.01
CA GLU A 188 -2.51 7.59 -4.73
C GLU A 188 -2.17 6.47 -5.71
N GLY A 189 -2.48 5.22 -5.35
CA GLY A 189 -2.22 4.05 -6.17
C GLY A 189 -1.87 2.81 -5.36
N ALA A 190 -1.44 1.75 -6.05
CA ALA A 190 -0.93 0.53 -5.44
C ALA A 190 0.23 -0.03 -6.25
N GLY A 191 1.14 -0.72 -5.55
CA GLY A 191 2.17 -1.56 -6.15
C GLY A 191 2.23 -2.89 -5.40
N ILE A 192 2.05 -4.00 -6.12
CA ILE A 192 2.10 -5.35 -5.57
C ILE A 192 3.09 -6.18 -6.38
N VAL A 193 3.92 -6.92 -5.68
CA VAL A 193 4.79 -7.95 -6.24
C VAL A 193 4.37 -9.32 -5.72
N VAL A 194 4.59 -10.35 -6.52
CA VAL A 194 4.52 -11.75 -6.09
C VAL A 194 5.92 -12.17 -5.68
N LEU A 195 6.12 -12.46 -4.40
CA LEU A 195 7.31 -13.13 -3.88
C LEU A 195 7.03 -14.63 -3.81
N GLU A 196 8.00 -15.43 -4.21
CA GLU A 196 7.84 -16.87 -4.30
C GLU A 196 9.11 -17.58 -3.86
N GLU A 197 8.97 -18.73 -3.22
CA GLU A 197 10.11 -19.60 -2.90
C GLU A 197 10.78 -20.05 -4.19
N LEU A 198 12.11 -20.03 -4.21
CA LEU A 198 12.89 -20.18 -5.46
C LEU A 198 12.68 -21.52 -6.15
N GLU A 199 12.68 -22.63 -5.42
CA GLU A 199 12.50 -23.95 -6.00
C GLU A 199 11.04 -24.20 -6.41
N HIS A 200 10.09 -23.61 -5.70
CA HIS A 200 8.68 -23.60 -6.11
C HIS A 200 8.51 -22.87 -7.46
N ALA A 201 9.08 -21.66 -7.59
CA ALA A 201 9.04 -20.88 -8.83
C ALA A 201 9.69 -21.63 -10.01
N LYS A 202 10.86 -22.25 -9.79
CA LYS A 202 11.54 -23.07 -10.81
C LYS A 202 10.72 -24.28 -11.21
N ALA A 203 10.11 -24.98 -10.25
CA ALA A 203 9.35 -26.21 -10.51
C ALA A 203 8.15 -25.98 -11.44
N ARG A 204 7.50 -24.81 -11.34
CA ARG A 204 6.40 -24.42 -12.23
C ARG A 204 6.85 -23.66 -13.49
N GLY A 205 8.15 -23.41 -13.65
CA GLY A 205 8.71 -22.69 -14.79
C GLY A 205 8.38 -21.19 -14.82
N ALA A 206 8.27 -20.57 -13.65
CA ALA A 206 7.96 -19.15 -13.52
C ALA A 206 9.04 -18.27 -14.18
N HIS A 207 8.61 -17.13 -14.72
CA HIS A 207 9.53 -16.07 -15.12
C HIS A 207 10.02 -15.33 -13.86
N ILE A 208 11.31 -15.43 -13.58
CA ILE A 208 11.93 -14.82 -12.40
C ILE A 208 12.60 -13.52 -12.80
N TYR A 209 12.12 -12.38 -12.32
CA TYR A 209 12.70 -11.06 -12.56
C TYR A 209 13.99 -10.82 -11.79
N ALA A 210 13.99 -11.21 -10.50
CA ALA A 210 15.12 -11.03 -9.59
C ALA A 210 14.98 -11.96 -8.37
N GLU A 211 16.07 -12.14 -7.66
CA GLU A 211 16.10 -12.77 -6.35
C GLU A 211 16.22 -11.69 -5.26
N VAL A 212 15.37 -11.75 -4.23
CA VAL A 212 15.47 -10.89 -3.05
C VAL A 212 16.45 -11.56 -2.10
N VAL A 213 17.59 -10.92 -1.88
CA VAL A 213 18.69 -11.49 -1.10
C VAL A 213 18.87 -10.86 0.28
N GLY A 214 18.23 -9.72 0.54
CA GLY A 214 18.36 -9.04 1.81
C GLY A 214 17.18 -8.09 2.11
N TYR A 215 17.03 -7.79 3.39
CA TYR A 215 16.05 -6.84 3.91
C TYR A 215 16.54 -6.24 5.23
N GLY A 216 16.59 -4.92 5.29
CA GLY A 216 16.93 -4.16 6.48
C GLY A 216 15.76 -3.31 6.98
N SER A 217 15.58 -3.24 8.29
CA SER A 217 14.60 -2.37 8.94
C SER A 217 15.15 -1.92 10.29
N ASN A 218 15.06 -0.62 10.57
CA ASN A 218 15.43 -0.04 11.87
C ASN A 218 14.64 1.24 12.14
N GLY A 219 14.85 1.87 13.27
CA GLY A 219 14.26 3.16 13.65
C GLY A 219 15.34 4.21 13.93
N ASP A 220 15.04 5.45 13.63
CA ASP A 220 15.92 6.60 13.88
C ASP A 220 16.06 6.90 15.38
N ALA A 221 15.01 6.67 16.18
CA ALA A 221 14.93 7.00 17.59
C ALA A 221 15.38 8.46 17.92
N TYR A 222 15.01 9.39 17.02
CA TYR A 222 15.48 10.78 17.07
C TYR A 222 14.35 11.79 17.22
N HIS A 223 13.46 11.85 16.23
CA HIS A 223 12.38 12.84 16.17
C HIS A 223 11.13 12.24 15.52
N ILE A 224 9.95 12.79 15.80
CA ILE A 224 8.68 12.23 15.31
C ILE A 224 8.54 12.26 13.78
N THR A 225 9.15 13.25 13.11
CA THR A 225 9.06 13.42 11.65
C THR A 225 10.41 13.68 10.97
N ALA A 226 11.37 14.33 11.64
CA ALA A 226 12.66 14.66 11.04
C ALA A 226 13.64 13.49 11.09
N PRO A 227 14.34 13.16 9.98
CA PRO A 227 15.37 12.14 10.00
C PRO A 227 16.59 12.58 10.84
N ALA A 228 17.30 11.62 11.43
CA ALA A 228 18.51 11.88 12.20
C ALA A 228 19.59 12.54 11.32
N PRO A 229 20.30 13.57 11.84
CA PRO A 229 21.36 14.25 11.10
C PRO A 229 22.44 13.26 10.61
N GLY A 230 22.97 13.52 9.40
CA GLY A 230 24.02 12.71 8.81
C GLY A 230 23.60 11.35 8.25
N GLY A 231 22.31 11.00 8.33
CA GLY A 231 21.76 9.77 7.73
C GLY A 231 22.32 8.47 8.33
N VAL A 232 22.80 8.51 9.58
CA VAL A 232 23.47 7.36 10.23
C VAL A 232 22.59 6.13 10.29
N GLN A 233 21.30 6.32 10.63
CA GLN A 233 20.37 5.19 10.76
C GLN A 233 19.91 4.67 9.40
N ALA A 234 19.74 5.54 8.41
CA ALA A 234 19.46 5.13 7.03
C ALA A 234 20.62 4.28 6.46
N ARG A 235 21.88 4.71 6.70
CA ARG A 235 23.06 3.91 6.35
C ARG A 235 23.04 2.56 7.07
N LYS A 236 22.74 2.55 8.37
CA LYS A 236 22.66 1.29 9.14
C LYS A 236 21.58 0.35 8.63
N CYS A 237 20.46 0.88 8.20
CA CYS A 237 19.40 0.09 7.56
C CYS A 237 19.90 -0.59 6.27
N MET A 238 20.65 0.12 5.43
CA MET A 238 21.25 -0.45 4.22
C MET A 238 22.31 -1.52 4.55
N GLU A 239 23.08 -1.34 5.63
CA GLU A 239 24.08 -2.34 6.09
C GLU A 239 23.42 -3.61 6.65
N LEU A 240 22.14 -3.55 7.08
CA LEU A 240 21.39 -4.70 7.58
C LEU A 240 20.74 -5.53 6.45
N ALA A 241 20.60 -4.94 5.28
CA ALA A 241 20.08 -5.61 4.09
C ALA A 241 21.21 -6.39 3.38
#